data_097027bd3b9f3c44a0542e2c1dd931ee
#
_entry.id   097027bd3b9f3c44a0542e2c1dd931ee
#
_cell.length_a   1.000
_cell.length_b   1.000
_cell.length_c   1.000
_cell.angle_alpha   90.00
_cell.angle_beta   90.00
_cell.angle_gamma   90.00
#
_symmetry.space_group_name_H-M   'P 1'
#
loop_
_entity.id
_entity.type
_entity.pdbx_description
1 polymer ?
#
loop_
_entity_poly.entity_id
_entity_poly.type
_entity_poly.pdbx_seq_one_letter_code
_entity_poly.pdbx_strand_id
1 'polypeptide(L)'
;MSTSTVKEAVDVGVPVHTAYNQWTQFEHFPRFMEGVEEVRQLDDRHNHWITSIGGVRREFDTEIVDQAPDERITWRSVDGDTRQRGSVRFEPLDDAHTRVELTMEVEPTGVAEKTADVLGVIDRRVKGDLRRFKDYVEDRGGETGGWRGRIRPEDPGTSL
;
A
#
# COMPACT_ATOMS: atom_id res chain seq x y z
N MET A 1 -17.66 -2.03 -16.76
CA MET A 1 -16.50 -2.43 -16.22
C MET A 1 -16.52 -2.42 -14.79
N SER A 2 -16.35 -3.45 -14.18
CA SER A 2 -16.44 -3.52 -12.75
C SER A 2 -15.05 -3.48 -12.16
N THR A 3 -14.94 -2.77 -11.09
CA THR A 3 -13.75 -2.75 -10.27
C THR A 3 -13.86 -3.91 -9.30
N SER A 4 -12.77 -4.60 -9.09
CA SER A 4 -12.73 -5.70 -8.13
C SER A 4 -11.97 -5.25 -6.90
N THR A 5 -12.43 -5.67 -5.74
CA THR A 5 -11.89 -5.21 -4.47
C THR A 5 -11.30 -6.38 -3.69
N VAL A 6 -10.07 -6.18 -3.20
CA VAL A 6 -9.41 -7.09 -2.28
C VAL A 6 -9.23 -6.34 -0.96
N LYS A 7 -9.65 -6.95 0.14
CA LYS A 7 -9.57 -6.32 1.45
C LYS A 7 -9.05 -7.34 2.46
N GLU A 8 -7.95 -6.99 3.11
CA GLU A 8 -7.32 -7.86 4.10
C GLU A 8 -6.82 -7.04 5.27
N ALA A 9 -6.69 -7.65 6.43
CA ALA A 9 -6.21 -6.98 7.62
C ALA A 9 -5.28 -7.86 8.41
N VAL A 10 -4.40 -7.23 9.19
CA VAL A 10 -3.51 -7.93 10.10
C VAL A 10 -3.39 -7.10 11.37
N ASP A 11 -3.31 -7.79 12.52
CA ASP A 11 -3.06 -7.13 13.79
C ASP A 11 -1.57 -7.22 14.09
N VAL A 12 -0.95 -6.06 14.32
CA VAL A 12 0.48 -5.99 14.59
C VAL A 12 0.73 -5.57 16.03
N GLY A 13 1.77 -6.12 16.63
CA GLY A 13 2.09 -5.86 18.04
C GLY A 13 2.98 -4.64 18.23
N VAL A 14 2.57 -3.51 17.66
CA VAL A 14 3.27 -2.24 17.85
C VAL A 14 2.22 -1.13 17.94
N PRO A 15 2.58 0.02 18.55
CA PRO A 15 1.68 1.16 18.63
C PRO A 15 1.29 1.71 17.25
N VAL A 16 0.17 2.41 17.18
CA VAL A 16 -0.34 2.91 15.90
C VAL A 16 0.66 3.84 15.22
N HIS A 17 1.36 4.68 15.96
CA HIS A 17 2.33 5.58 15.33
C HIS A 17 3.51 4.82 14.73
N THR A 18 3.91 3.71 15.34
CA THR A 18 5.00 2.88 14.80
C THR A 18 4.57 2.22 13.49
N ALA A 19 3.38 1.62 13.48
CA ALA A 19 2.86 0.98 12.28
C ALA A 19 2.68 2.00 11.14
N TYR A 20 2.09 3.13 11.45
CA TYR A 20 1.86 4.18 10.48
C TYR A 20 3.18 4.72 9.92
N ASN A 21 4.10 5.08 10.82
CA ASN A 21 5.38 5.65 10.40
C ASN A 21 6.14 4.69 9.49
N GLN A 22 6.16 3.41 9.81
CA GLN A 22 6.84 2.43 8.97
C GLN A 22 6.19 2.35 7.59
N TRP A 23 4.88 2.44 7.51
CA TRP A 23 4.19 2.38 6.22
C TRP A 23 4.53 3.59 5.34
N THR A 24 4.89 4.72 5.93
CA THR A 24 5.27 5.90 5.15
C THR A 24 6.63 5.76 4.48
N GLN A 25 7.39 4.74 4.84
CA GLN A 25 8.71 4.50 4.24
C GLN A 25 8.55 3.61 3.02
N PHE A 26 7.97 4.17 1.96
CA PHE A 26 7.58 3.42 0.77
C PHE A 26 8.76 2.73 0.09
N GLU A 27 9.92 3.33 0.13
CA GLU A 27 11.11 2.75 -0.51
C GLU A 27 11.60 1.49 0.19
N HIS A 28 11.10 1.21 1.38
CA HIS A 28 11.44 -0.02 2.11
C HIS A 28 10.48 -1.16 1.81
N PHE A 29 9.41 -0.92 1.05
CA PHE A 29 8.41 -1.95 0.76
C PHE A 29 9.00 -3.23 0.18
N PRO A 30 10.03 -3.20 -0.69
CA PRO A 30 10.59 -4.46 -1.18
C PRO A 30 11.11 -5.39 -0.09
N ARG A 31 11.36 -4.86 1.10
CA ARG A 31 11.87 -5.67 2.21
C ARG A 31 10.83 -6.63 2.77
N PHE A 32 9.53 -6.35 2.56
CA PHE A 32 8.47 -7.22 3.06
C PHE A 32 7.36 -7.47 2.05
N MET A 33 7.31 -6.75 0.94
CA MET A 33 6.33 -6.98 -0.11
C MET A 33 6.99 -7.72 -1.26
N GLU A 34 6.70 -9.03 -1.33
CA GLU A 34 7.39 -9.92 -2.25
C GLU A 34 7.23 -9.55 -3.72
N GLY A 35 6.07 -9.04 -4.09
CA GLY A 35 5.81 -8.65 -5.47
C GLY A 35 6.32 -7.27 -5.85
N VAL A 36 6.89 -6.53 -4.90
CA VAL A 36 7.38 -5.18 -5.15
C VAL A 36 8.89 -5.24 -5.29
N GLU A 37 9.41 -4.93 -6.48
CA GLU A 37 10.85 -4.92 -6.73
C GLU A 37 11.47 -3.62 -6.25
N GLU A 38 10.79 -2.51 -6.50
CA GLU A 38 11.32 -1.20 -6.15
C GLU A 38 10.19 -0.20 -6.02
N VAL A 39 10.31 0.71 -5.06
CA VAL A 39 9.47 1.90 -5.00
C VAL A 39 10.41 3.09 -4.89
N ARG A 40 10.19 4.09 -5.73
CA ARG A 40 10.95 5.32 -5.67
C ARG A 40 10.02 6.46 -5.36
N GLN A 41 10.27 7.16 -4.27
CA GLN A 41 9.44 8.29 -3.89
C GLN A 41 9.91 9.52 -4.67
N LEU A 42 9.03 10.04 -5.53
CA LEU A 42 9.35 11.16 -6.39
C LEU A 42 9.16 12.49 -5.67
N ASP A 43 8.13 12.57 -4.83
CA ASP A 43 7.87 13.73 -3.98
C ASP A 43 6.90 13.27 -2.87
N ASP A 44 6.35 14.20 -2.09
CA ASP A 44 5.48 13.84 -0.97
C ASP A 44 4.21 13.10 -1.37
N ARG A 45 3.81 13.21 -2.64
CA ARG A 45 2.56 12.63 -3.11
C ARG A 45 2.73 11.55 -4.18
N HIS A 46 3.91 11.44 -4.79
CA HIS A 46 4.08 10.57 -5.95
C HIS A 46 5.14 9.52 -5.72
N ASN A 47 4.83 8.30 -6.12
CA ASN A 47 5.76 7.18 -6.05
C ASN A 47 5.78 6.46 -7.39
N HIS A 48 6.96 5.99 -7.76
CA HIS A 48 7.13 5.13 -8.93
C HIS A 48 7.33 3.71 -8.45
N TRP A 49 6.55 2.79 -8.99
CA TRP A 49 6.55 1.39 -8.57
C TRP A 49 7.01 0.48 -9.67
N ILE A 50 7.80 -0.52 -9.30
CA ILE A 50 8.14 -1.64 -10.18
C ILE A 50 7.71 -2.89 -9.43
N THR A 51 6.79 -3.65 -10.03
CA THR A 51 6.27 -4.86 -9.41
C THR A 51 6.46 -6.05 -10.33
N SER A 52 6.56 -7.24 -9.74
CA SER A 52 6.60 -8.49 -10.49
C SER A 52 5.71 -9.47 -9.76
N ILE A 53 4.54 -9.72 -10.29
CA ILE A 53 3.54 -10.58 -9.68
C ILE A 53 3.11 -11.61 -10.71
N GLY A 54 3.21 -12.88 -10.33
CA GLY A 54 2.82 -13.95 -11.23
C GLY A 54 3.64 -14.00 -12.51
N GLY A 55 4.90 -13.58 -12.44
CA GLY A 55 5.79 -13.55 -13.60
C GLY A 55 5.59 -12.34 -14.51
N VAL A 56 4.72 -11.41 -14.15
CA VAL A 56 4.45 -10.22 -14.95
C VAL A 56 5.03 -9.01 -14.28
N ARG A 57 5.94 -8.33 -14.97
CA ARG A 57 6.58 -7.12 -14.46
C ARG A 57 5.79 -5.91 -14.94
N ARG A 58 5.49 -5.00 -14.03
CA ARG A 58 4.75 -3.78 -14.34
C ARG A 58 5.43 -2.58 -13.73
N GLU A 59 5.32 -1.45 -14.40
CA GLU A 59 5.79 -0.16 -13.87
C GLU A 59 4.64 0.82 -13.92
N PHE A 60 4.49 1.59 -12.86
CA PHE A 60 3.42 2.58 -12.80
C PHE A 60 3.72 3.60 -11.73
N ASP A 61 3.06 4.74 -11.84
CA ASP A 61 3.17 5.80 -10.85
C ASP A 61 1.87 5.90 -10.06
N THR A 62 1.98 6.23 -8.79
CA THR A 62 0.81 6.48 -7.95
C THR A 62 0.89 7.85 -7.33
N GLU A 63 -0.28 8.40 -7.05
CA GLU A 63 -0.42 9.65 -6.34
C GLU A 63 -1.16 9.39 -5.03
N ILE A 64 -0.63 9.92 -3.92
CA ILE A 64 -1.33 9.87 -2.65
C ILE A 64 -2.37 10.98 -2.66
N VAL A 65 -3.62 10.63 -2.48
CA VAL A 65 -4.71 11.59 -2.54
C VAL A 65 -5.30 11.93 -1.18
N ASP A 66 -4.99 11.12 -0.17
CA ASP A 66 -5.47 11.36 1.20
C ASP A 66 -4.48 10.72 2.15
N GLN A 67 -3.97 11.47 3.11
CA GLN A 67 -3.06 10.95 4.12
C GLN A 67 -3.27 11.68 5.43
N ALA A 68 -3.57 10.92 6.47
CA ALA A 68 -3.78 11.46 7.81
C ALA A 68 -2.95 10.61 8.77
N PRO A 69 -2.01 11.23 9.51
CA PRO A 69 -1.15 10.48 10.42
C PRO A 69 -1.92 9.60 11.39
N ASP A 70 -1.46 8.37 11.56
CA ASP A 70 -2.01 7.35 12.43
C ASP A 70 -3.42 6.90 12.06
N GLU A 71 -3.93 7.32 10.90
CA GLU A 71 -5.28 6.97 10.47
C GLU A 71 -5.31 6.25 9.13
N ARG A 72 -4.80 6.86 8.07
CA ARG A 72 -4.95 6.27 6.73
C ARG A 72 -4.05 6.90 5.69
N ILE A 73 -3.84 6.14 4.62
CA ILE A 73 -3.19 6.63 3.40
C ILE A 73 -3.99 6.06 2.24
N THR A 74 -4.42 6.92 1.31
CA THR A 74 -5.15 6.51 0.11
C THR A 74 -4.38 6.98 -1.12
N TRP A 75 -4.26 6.11 -2.10
CA TRP A 75 -3.53 6.39 -3.33
C TRP A 75 -4.28 5.90 -4.55
N ARG A 76 -3.87 6.39 -5.72
CA ARG A 76 -4.39 5.93 -7.00
C ARG A 76 -3.27 5.91 -8.02
N SER A 77 -3.38 5.05 -9.02
CA SER A 77 -2.43 5.06 -10.12
C SER A 77 -2.75 6.25 -11.04
N VAL A 78 -1.71 6.91 -11.53
CA VAL A 78 -1.87 8.07 -12.40
C VAL A 78 -1.20 7.89 -13.75
N ASP A 79 -0.32 6.89 -13.87
CA ASP A 79 0.36 6.61 -15.12
C ASP A 79 0.94 5.20 -15.07
N GLY A 80 1.01 4.54 -16.22
CA GLY A 80 1.69 3.27 -16.34
C GLY A 80 0.80 2.11 -16.69
N ASP A 81 1.29 0.92 -16.36
CA ASP A 81 0.75 -0.34 -16.86
C ASP A 81 -0.50 -0.86 -16.15
N THR A 82 -0.92 -0.23 -15.08
CA THR A 82 -2.05 -0.76 -14.33
C THR A 82 -2.92 0.37 -13.79
N ARG A 83 -4.21 0.05 -13.61
CA ARG A 83 -5.15 0.97 -12.99
C ARG A 83 -5.56 0.39 -11.66
N GLN A 84 -5.21 1.08 -10.60
CA GLN A 84 -5.58 0.63 -9.27
C GLN A 84 -5.67 1.81 -8.33
N ARG A 85 -6.41 1.62 -7.27
CA ARG A 85 -6.39 2.55 -6.16
C ARG A 85 -6.40 1.71 -4.90
N GLY A 86 -5.86 2.26 -3.84
CA GLY A 86 -5.78 1.52 -2.60
C GLY A 86 -5.86 2.43 -1.41
N SER A 87 -6.08 1.82 -0.26
CA SER A 87 -6.17 2.53 0.98
C SER A 87 -5.67 1.62 2.09
N VAL A 88 -4.86 2.16 2.98
CA VAL A 88 -4.48 1.46 4.19
C VAL A 88 -4.99 2.26 5.36
N ARG A 89 -5.64 1.58 6.30
CA ARG A 89 -6.17 2.19 7.52
C ARG A 89 -5.49 1.59 8.73
N PHE A 90 -5.29 2.43 9.72
CA PHE A 90 -4.64 2.03 10.97
C PHE A 90 -5.62 2.26 12.10
N GLU A 91 -5.92 1.21 12.86
CA GLU A 91 -6.83 1.29 13.98
C GLU A 91 -6.12 0.83 15.24
N PRO A 92 -5.91 1.72 16.22
CA PRO A 92 -5.31 1.29 17.47
C PRO A 92 -6.25 0.36 18.21
N LEU A 93 -5.75 -0.83 18.54
CA LEU A 93 -6.52 -1.78 19.33
C LEU A 93 -6.27 -1.55 20.82
N ASP A 94 -5.05 -1.15 21.14
CA ASP A 94 -4.64 -0.68 22.46
C ASP A 94 -3.31 0.06 22.28
N ASP A 95 -2.63 0.39 23.37
CA ASP A 95 -1.42 1.18 23.32
C ASP A 95 -0.25 0.46 22.62
N ALA A 96 -0.34 -0.84 22.48
CA ALA A 96 0.75 -1.66 21.93
C ALA A 96 0.34 -2.50 20.73
N HIS A 97 -0.89 -2.38 20.25
CA HIS A 97 -1.38 -3.19 19.14
C HIS A 97 -2.18 -2.34 18.17
N THR A 98 -2.04 -2.63 16.89
CA THR A 98 -2.71 -1.88 15.82
C THR A 98 -3.26 -2.86 14.78
N ARG A 99 -4.46 -2.59 14.30
CA ARG A 99 -4.99 -3.30 13.14
C ARG A 99 -4.67 -2.50 11.89
N VAL A 100 -4.03 -3.16 10.94
CA VAL A 100 -3.68 -2.57 9.65
C VAL A 100 -4.57 -3.22 8.61
N GLU A 101 -5.39 -2.40 7.93
CA GLU A 101 -6.35 -2.90 6.95
C GLU A 101 -6.00 -2.32 5.59
N LEU A 102 -5.78 -3.19 4.62
CA LEU A 102 -5.43 -2.78 3.25
C LEU A 102 -6.58 -3.12 2.32
N THR A 103 -7.03 -2.14 1.55
CA THR A 103 -8.06 -2.32 0.54
C THR A 103 -7.49 -1.96 -0.81
N MET A 104 -7.59 -2.86 -1.78
CA MET A 104 -7.11 -2.62 -3.14
C MET A 104 -8.28 -2.75 -4.10
N GLU A 105 -8.47 -1.74 -4.94
CA GLU A 105 -9.44 -1.79 -6.03
C GLU A 105 -8.65 -1.89 -7.31
N VAL A 106 -8.90 -2.94 -8.06
CA VAL A 106 -8.16 -3.22 -9.29
C VAL A 106 -9.12 -3.29 -10.45
N GLU A 107 -8.78 -2.60 -11.52
CA GLU A 107 -9.56 -2.61 -12.74
C GLU A 107 -8.85 -3.53 -13.73
N PRO A 108 -9.46 -4.60 -14.17
CA PRO A 108 -8.81 -5.50 -15.14
C PRO A 108 -8.56 -4.76 -16.44
N THR A 109 -7.37 -4.91 -16.97
CA THR A 109 -6.98 -4.20 -18.18
C THR A 109 -6.76 -5.08 -19.37
N GLY A 110 -7.04 -6.31 -19.34
CA GLY A 110 -6.81 -7.19 -20.46
C GLY A 110 -8.00 -8.03 -20.75
N VAL A 111 -8.23 -8.29 -22.03
CA VAL A 111 -9.34 -9.10 -22.42
C VAL A 111 -9.20 -10.52 -21.98
N ALA A 112 -7.99 -10.97 -21.92
CA ALA A 112 -7.73 -12.37 -21.57
C ALA A 112 -7.70 -12.61 -20.06
N GLU A 113 -7.74 -11.58 -19.27
CA GLU A 113 -7.66 -11.76 -17.84
C GLU A 113 -8.93 -12.29 -17.28
N LYS A 114 -8.80 -13.38 -16.53
CA LYS A 114 -9.92 -13.94 -15.81
C LYS A 114 -9.93 -13.32 -14.43
N THR A 115 -10.92 -12.51 -14.18
CA THR A 115 -11.02 -11.73 -12.96
C THR A 115 -10.83 -12.57 -11.72
N ALA A 116 -11.45 -13.73 -11.66
CA ALA A 116 -11.37 -14.58 -10.47
C ALA A 116 -9.94 -15.05 -10.19
N ASP A 117 -9.20 -15.42 -11.23
CA ASP A 117 -7.82 -15.89 -11.07
C ASP A 117 -6.91 -14.75 -10.64
N VAL A 118 -7.06 -13.60 -11.26
CA VAL A 118 -6.25 -12.41 -10.93
C VAL A 118 -6.51 -11.98 -9.50
N LEU A 119 -7.77 -11.95 -9.08
CA LEU A 119 -8.11 -11.55 -7.72
C LEU A 119 -7.56 -12.51 -6.68
N GLY A 120 -7.57 -13.81 -6.98
CA GLY A 120 -7.01 -14.80 -6.07
C GLY A 120 -5.52 -14.59 -5.86
N VAL A 121 -4.79 -14.28 -6.92
CA VAL A 121 -3.36 -14.01 -6.84
C VAL A 121 -3.10 -12.76 -6.02
N ILE A 122 -3.85 -11.68 -6.29
CA ILE A 122 -3.69 -10.42 -5.57
C ILE A 122 -4.02 -10.60 -4.10
N ASP A 123 -5.10 -11.30 -3.79
CA ASP A 123 -5.51 -11.53 -2.41
C ASP A 123 -4.44 -12.27 -1.62
N ARG A 124 -3.88 -13.33 -2.19
CA ARG A 124 -2.81 -14.08 -1.53
C ARG A 124 -1.57 -13.23 -1.33
N ARG A 125 -1.27 -12.37 -2.31
CA ARG A 125 -0.12 -11.47 -2.20
C ARG A 125 -0.33 -10.47 -1.07
N VAL A 126 -1.52 -9.87 -1.02
CA VAL A 126 -1.85 -8.90 0.02
C VAL A 126 -1.77 -9.54 1.41
N LYS A 127 -2.33 -10.73 1.57
CA LYS A 127 -2.26 -11.45 2.85
C LYS A 127 -0.82 -11.71 3.26
N GLY A 128 -0.01 -12.18 2.32
CA GLY A 128 1.40 -12.46 2.60
C GLY A 128 2.19 -11.20 2.93
N ASP A 129 1.93 -10.12 2.18
CA ASP A 129 2.61 -8.85 2.41
C ASP A 129 2.28 -8.27 3.77
N LEU A 130 1.02 -8.35 4.19
CA LEU A 130 0.63 -7.86 5.52
C LEU A 130 1.26 -8.69 6.61
N ARG A 131 1.37 -10.01 6.44
CA ARG A 131 2.02 -10.87 7.42
C ARG A 131 3.50 -10.54 7.51
N ARG A 132 4.15 -10.32 6.39
CA ARG A 132 5.56 -9.94 6.36
C ARG A 132 5.77 -8.55 6.94
N PHE A 133 4.83 -7.62 6.71
CA PHE A 133 4.88 -6.32 7.36
C PHE A 133 4.80 -6.46 8.88
N LYS A 134 3.90 -7.29 9.36
CA LYS A 134 3.79 -7.58 10.79
C LYS A 134 5.13 -8.05 11.35
N ASP A 135 5.72 -9.06 10.73
CA ASP A 135 6.99 -9.59 11.19
C ASP A 135 8.09 -8.54 11.13
N TYR A 136 8.11 -7.76 10.06
CA TYR A 136 9.13 -6.75 9.87
C TYR A 136 9.08 -5.68 10.96
N VAL A 137 7.89 -5.14 11.24
CA VAL A 137 7.77 -4.06 12.20
C VAL A 137 7.92 -4.56 13.64
N GLU A 138 7.46 -5.78 13.93
CA GLU A 138 7.59 -6.37 15.27
C GLU A 138 9.03 -6.76 15.56
N ASP A 139 9.72 -7.35 14.59
CA ASP A 139 11.08 -7.81 14.80
C ASP A 139 12.08 -6.68 14.96
N ARG A 140 11.82 -5.55 14.32
CA ARG A 140 12.73 -4.42 14.42
C ARG A 140 12.65 -3.70 15.76
N GLY A 141 11.52 -3.80 16.42
CA GLY A 141 11.32 -3.06 17.67
C GLY A 141 11.09 -1.56 17.48
N GLY A 142 10.92 -1.11 16.24
CA GLY A 142 10.67 0.29 15.95
C GLY A 142 10.69 0.55 14.45
N GLU A 143 10.20 1.71 14.06
CA GLU A 143 10.11 2.06 12.64
C GLU A 143 11.45 2.57 12.12
N THR A 144 11.64 2.51 10.80
CA THR A 144 12.87 2.98 10.15
C THR A 144 12.84 4.48 9.88
N GLY A 145 11.69 5.10 10.03
CA GLY A 145 11.51 6.52 9.79
C GLY A 145 10.03 6.82 9.80
N GLY A 146 9.66 8.03 9.43
CA GLY A 146 8.26 8.40 9.38
C GLY A 146 8.07 9.74 8.68
N TRP A 147 6.91 9.90 8.07
CA TRP A 147 6.50 11.17 7.50
C TRP A 147 5.11 11.44 8.02
N ARG A 148 4.93 12.58 8.66
CA ARG A 148 3.69 12.85 9.36
C ARG A 148 2.94 14.05 8.79
N GLY A 149 3.17 14.37 7.54
CA GLY A 149 2.43 15.39 6.84
C GLY A 149 1.02 14.94 6.54
N ARG A 150 0.16 15.90 6.21
CA ARG A 150 -1.23 15.63 5.90
C ARG A 150 -1.53 16.00 4.47
N ILE A 151 -2.23 15.12 3.78
CA ILE A 151 -2.68 15.35 2.40
C ILE A 151 -4.19 15.15 2.40
N ARG A 152 -4.92 16.15 1.92
CA ARG A 152 -6.38 16.09 1.86
C ARG A 152 -6.83 15.91 0.42
N PRO A 153 -7.96 15.21 0.23
CA PRO A 153 -8.45 14.95 -1.13
C PRO A 153 -8.71 16.21 -1.94
N GLU A 154 -9.06 17.30 -1.25
CA GLU A 154 -9.37 18.55 -1.92
C GLU A 154 -8.14 19.42 -2.18
N ASP A 155 -6.97 19.01 -1.71
CA ASP A 155 -5.76 19.79 -1.95
C ASP A 155 -5.45 19.80 -3.44
N PRO A 156 -5.01 20.94 -4.00
CA PRO A 156 -4.63 20.95 -5.40
C PRO A 156 -3.43 20.03 -5.57
N GLY A 157 -3.43 19.37 -6.70
CA GLY A 157 -2.30 18.51 -7.05
C GLY A 157 -1.07 19.36 -7.14
N THR A 158 0.05 18.74 -7.08
CA THR A 158 1.24 19.44 -7.15
C THR A 158 1.46 19.94 -8.48
N SER A 159 0.76 20.19 -9.08
CA SER A 159 0.93 20.58 -10.28
C SER A 159 1.64 21.54 -10.62
N LEU A 160 1.89 21.66 -10.77
CA LEU A 160 2.19 22.47 -11.36
C LEU A 160 3.02 22.52 -11.89
#